data_ceefce75601f636e9d2cde0e98b46ead
#
_entry.id   ceefce75601f636e9d2cde0e98b46ead
#
_cell.length_a   1.000
_cell.length_b   1.000
_cell.length_c   1.000
_cell.angle_alpha   90.00
_cell.angle_beta   90.00
_cell.angle_gamma   90.00
#
_symmetry.space_group_name_H-M   'P 1'
#
loop_
_entity.id
_entity.type
_entity.pdbx_description
1 polymer ?
#
loop_
_entity_poly.entity_id
_entity_poly.type
_entity_poly.pdbx_seq_one_letter_code
_entity_poly.pdbx_strand_id
1 'polypeptide(L)'
;MTGKDKFITPATRRSVLKGGAVLAAGAAAGLSGFPYVSRMAVRAQSAPLKFWQFYAPGGPVQSQIDWFEKAVAAWNDSHPQKVELEYVPNAEYINGPKLATAFASGEGPDIFLISPGDFLRYYNGGVLQDLTPHIDAKEDFPESVIANRMVDGKIYGIPMEVEPMAMYYSVKAFEEAKLNENDVPKTWEELLELAKKRTTPKRFGVLFETQPGYYQNFTWYPFLWQGGGEFQGKDGKSAFDSPATVQALKFWQDAINSGAAPRQVMGSGANDTVANLASGYCAIQNVGIWGISQLQSNAKDFKYGVFRLPTPPNGKYVTVGGGWAFVANAKSKNPDAAAQFCAWALASKEKDSVQRVADWCTKGKSDMPPRESALAAGGDAFKTGMIGKFASDVYPGARAEPRVPPEVYKIISDAIQQTQLGGADPQATATSASQQLDSFLGSYSGAPIL
;
A
#
# COMPACT_ATOMS: atom_id res chain seq x y z
N MET A 1 -19.42 14.31 -67.29
CA MET A 1 -19.59 12.85 -67.25
C MET A 1 -19.54 12.47 -65.80
N THR A 2 -20.58 12.59 -65.01
CA THR A 2 -21.68 11.66 -64.66
C THR A 2 -21.17 10.39 -64.00
N GLY A 3 -21.30 10.31 -62.69
CA GLY A 3 -21.15 9.11 -61.89
C GLY A 3 -21.82 9.31 -60.52
N LYS A 4 -22.99 8.73 -60.35
CA LYS A 4 -24.01 8.94 -59.31
C LYS A 4 -23.58 8.35 -57.97
N ASP A 5 -23.70 9.13 -56.91
CA ASP A 5 -23.73 8.71 -55.53
C ASP A 5 -24.98 7.87 -55.22
N LYS A 6 -24.80 6.71 -54.61
CA LYS A 6 -25.86 5.91 -53.98
C LYS A 6 -25.82 6.09 -52.47
N PHE A 7 -26.78 6.81 -51.94
CA PHE A 7 -27.12 6.89 -50.53
C PHE A 7 -27.64 5.53 -50.03
N ILE A 8 -27.05 5.00 -48.96
CA ILE A 8 -27.56 3.87 -48.20
C ILE A 8 -28.26 4.42 -46.95
N THR A 9 -29.57 4.24 -46.90
CA THR A 9 -30.41 4.58 -45.74
C THR A 9 -30.28 3.53 -44.61
N PRO A 10 -30.26 3.91 -43.34
CA PRO A 10 -30.18 2.94 -42.23
C PRO A 10 -31.55 2.31 -41.94
N ALA A 11 -31.56 1.00 -41.76
CA ALA A 11 -32.74 0.21 -41.43
C ALA A 11 -33.17 0.43 -39.97
N THR A 12 -34.43 0.68 -39.74
CA THR A 12 -35.05 0.92 -38.45
C THR A 12 -35.34 -0.37 -37.68
N ARG A 13 -35.25 -0.26 -36.32
CA ARG A 13 -35.39 -1.32 -35.30
C ARG A 13 -36.77 -2.01 -35.19
N ARG A 14 -37.52 -2.20 -36.27
CA ARG A 14 -38.91 -2.71 -36.19
C ARG A 14 -39.23 -4.01 -36.95
N SER A 15 -38.23 -4.78 -37.40
CA SER A 15 -38.52 -5.97 -38.25
C SER A 15 -37.97 -7.32 -37.75
N VAL A 16 -37.71 -7.49 -36.44
CA VAL A 16 -37.20 -8.78 -35.87
C VAL A 16 -38.17 -9.35 -34.81
N LEU A 17 -39.45 -9.14 -34.93
CA LEU A 17 -40.42 -9.77 -34.03
C LEU A 17 -41.61 -10.30 -34.87
N LYS A 18 -41.39 -11.31 -35.73
CA LYS A 18 -42.40 -12.20 -36.24
C LYS A 18 -41.74 -13.45 -36.83
N GLY A 19 -41.73 -14.56 -36.08
CA GLY A 19 -41.32 -15.86 -36.63
C GLY A 19 -40.96 -16.85 -35.49
N GLY A 20 -41.98 -17.45 -34.88
CA GLY A 20 -41.70 -18.49 -33.90
C GLY A 20 -42.86 -18.92 -33.04
N ALA A 21 -44.00 -19.15 -33.62
CA ALA A 21 -45.04 -19.91 -32.92
C ALA A 21 -45.76 -20.78 -33.97
N VAL A 22 -45.52 -22.07 -33.96
CA VAL A 22 -46.40 -23.18 -34.33
C VAL A 22 -45.62 -24.47 -34.13
N LEU A 23 -46.05 -25.27 -33.16
CA LEU A 23 -46.34 -26.69 -33.21
C LEU A 23 -46.29 -27.29 -31.81
N ALA A 24 -47.48 -27.35 -31.24
CA ALA A 24 -47.76 -28.29 -30.17
C ALA A 24 -49.17 -28.85 -30.44
N ALA A 25 -49.26 -30.04 -30.95
CA ALA A 25 -50.39 -30.95 -30.73
C ALA A 25 -50.11 -32.31 -31.39
N GLY A 26 -50.16 -33.34 -30.60
CA GLY A 26 -50.37 -34.68 -31.18
C GLY A 26 -49.61 -35.81 -30.51
N ALA A 27 -50.35 -36.56 -29.74
CA ALA A 27 -50.38 -37.99 -29.49
C ALA A 27 -49.84 -38.47 -28.13
N ALA A 28 -50.80 -38.76 -27.27
CA ALA A 28 -50.67 -39.68 -26.16
C ALA A 28 -50.76 -41.13 -26.69
N ALA A 29 -49.74 -41.93 -26.46
CA ALA A 29 -49.86 -43.39 -26.35
C ALA A 29 -48.60 -43.98 -25.72
N GLY A 30 -48.78 -44.65 -24.60
CA GLY A 30 -47.92 -45.39 -23.72
C GLY A 30 -46.65 -45.97 -24.25
N LEU A 31 -45.68 -46.01 -23.30
CA LEU A 31 -44.90 -47.21 -22.98
C LEU A 31 -43.94 -46.88 -21.83
N SER A 32 -44.12 -47.66 -20.79
CA SER A 32 -43.28 -47.76 -19.60
C SER A 32 -41.78 -47.95 -19.91
N GLY A 33 -40.91 -47.29 -19.17
CA GLY A 33 -39.51 -47.66 -19.05
C GLY A 33 -38.49 -46.70 -19.63
N PHE A 34 -38.43 -45.45 -19.11
CA PHE A 34 -37.21 -44.65 -19.27
C PHE A 34 -36.49 -44.62 -17.92
N PRO A 35 -35.17 -44.87 -17.90
CA PRO A 35 -34.40 -44.70 -16.68
C PRO A 35 -34.43 -43.21 -16.32
N TYR A 36 -34.70 -42.94 -15.05
CA TYR A 36 -34.64 -41.62 -14.43
C TYR A 36 -33.23 -41.08 -14.61
N VAL A 37 -33.01 -40.32 -15.70
CA VAL A 37 -31.80 -39.53 -15.82
C VAL A 37 -31.92 -38.42 -14.81
N SER A 38 -31.32 -38.66 -13.67
CA SER A 38 -31.05 -37.62 -12.67
C SER A 38 -30.38 -36.45 -13.44
N ARG A 39 -31.13 -35.37 -13.69
CA ARG A 39 -30.52 -34.12 -14.06
C ARG A 39 -29.62 -33.75 -12.91
N MET A 40 -28.33 -34.12 -12.97
CA MET A 40 -27.32 -33.42 -12.24
C MET A 40 -27.50 -31.95 -12.63
N ALA A 41 -28.00 -31.15 -11.71
CA ALA A 41 -27.99 -29.72 -11.85
C ALA A 41 -26.52 -29.37 -12.03
N VAL A 42 -26.12 -29.04 -13.25
CA VAL A 42 -24.86 -28.37 -13.51
C VAL A 42 -25.00 -27.07 -12.70
N ARG A 43 -24.41 -27.06 -11.50
CA ARG A 43 -24.28 -25.82 -10.72
C ARG A 43 -23.59 -24.86 -11.67
N ALA A 44 -24.31 -23.84 -12.14
CA ALA A 44 -23.70 -22.76 -12.87
C ALA A 44 -22.52 -22.27 -12.02
N GLN A 45 -21.33 -22.42 -12.55
CA GLN A 45 -20.11 -21.98 -11.86
C GLN A 45 -20.28 -20.48 -11.65
N SER A 46 -20.23 -20.02 -10.39
CA SER A 46 -20.29 -18.61 -10.07
C SER A 46 -19.14 -17.89 -10.78
N ALA A 47 -19.37 -16.66 -11.22
CA ALA A 47 -18.32 -15.84 -11.80
C ALA A 47 -17.12 -15.77 -10.83
N PRO A 48 -15.88 -15.74 -11.32
CA PRO A 48 -14.72 -15.60 -10.46
C PRO A 48 -14.78 -14.27 -9.68
N LEU A 49 -14.24 -14.30 -8.47
CA LEU A 49 -14.03 -13.10 -7.66
C LEU A 49 -12.91 -12.27 -8.30
N LYS A 50 -13.12 -10.99 -8.50
CA LYS A 50 -12.11 -10.06 -9.01
C LYS A 50 -11.21 -9.60 -7.90
N PHE A 51 -9.91 -9.85 -8.05
CA PHE A 51 -8.89 -9.39 -7.12
C PHE A 51 -8.05 -8.29 -7.77
N TRP A 52 -8.28 -7.03 -7.38
CA TRP A 52 -7.51 -5.90 -7.87
C TRP A 52 -6.27 -5.66 -7.02
N GLN A 53 -5.14 -5.54 -7.70
CA GLN A 53 -3.86 -5.23 -7.11
C GLN A 53 -2.92 -4.62 -8.17
N PHE A 54 -1.76 -4.12 -7.76
CA PHE A 54 -0.87 -3.33 -8.61
C PHE A 54 0.48 -3.99 -8.91
N TYR A 55 0.73 -5.19 -8.40
CA TYR A 55 1.92 -5.96 -8.71
C TYR A 55 1.74 -6.66 -10.07
N ALA A 56 2.00 -5.90 -11.17
CA ALA A 56 1.62 -6.32 -12.52
C ALA A 56 2.72 -7.11 -13.26
N PRO A 57 2.36 -8.01 -14.20
CA PRO A 57 3.32 -8.67 -15.10
C PRO A 57 4.18 -7.62 -15.82
N GLY A 58 5.51 -7.86 -15.87
CA GLY A 58 6.45 -6.88 -16.40
C GLY A 58 6.74 -5.71 -15.46
N GLY A 59 6.23 -5.75 -14.24
CA GLY A 59 6.58 -4.80 -13.18
C GLY A 59 8.03 -4.91 -12.73
N PRO A 60 8.49 -4.01 -11.85
CA PRO A 60 9.91 -3.92 -11.49
C PRO A 60 10.44 -5.14 -10.74
N VAL A 61 9.59 -5.96 -10.13
CA VAL A 61 10.00 -7.14 -9.34
C VAL A 61 9.11 -8.33 -9.70
N GLN A 62 9.60 -9.21 -10.57
CA GLN A 62 8.85 -10.36 -11.09
C GLN A 62 8.36 -11.31 -9.98
N SER A 63 9.16 -11.55 -8.94
CA SER A 63 8.80 -12.44 -7.83
C SER A 63 7.53 -12.03 -7.07
N GLN A 64 7.16 -10.74 -7.11
CA GLN A 64 5.92 -10.26 -6.50
C GLN A 64 4.70 -10.82 -7.23
N ILE A 65 4.72 -10.78 -8.56
CA ILE A 65 3.64 -11.34 -9.39
C ILE A 65 3.55 -12.84 -9.25
N ASP A 66 4.71 -13.51 -9.34
CA ASP A 66 4.78 -14.97 -9.22
C ASP A 66 4.14 -15.44 -7.91
N TRP A 67 4.27 -14.66 -6.83
CA TRP A 67 3.63 -14.96 -5.56
C TRP A 67 2.10 -14.87 -5.64
N PHE A 68 1.54 -13.78 -6.23
CA PHE A 68 0.10 -13.62 -6.40
C PHE A 68 -0.49 -14.70 -7.30
N GLU A 69 0.16 -14.98 -8.42
CA GLU A 69 -0.28 -16.01 -9.36
C GLU A 69 -0.29 -17.41 -8.72
N LYS A 70 0.75 -17.75 -7.94
CA LYS A 70 0.81 -19.01 -7.18
C LYS A 70 -0.28 -19.10 -6.13
N ALA A 71 -0.52 -18.03 -5.37
CA ALA A 71 -1.55 -18.01 -4.35
C ALA A 71 -2.95 -18.20 -4.96
N VAL A 72 -3.25 -17.48 -6.05
CA VAL A 72 -4.54 -17.59 -6.75
C VAL A 72 -4.69 -18.97 -7.42
N ALA A 73 -3.65 -19.52 -8.03
CA ALA A 73 -3.68 -20.85 -8.61
C ALA A 73 -3.98 -21.91 -7.53
N ALA A 74 -3.28 -21.88 -6.39
CA ALA A 74 -3.50 -22.85 -5.30
C ALA A 74 -4.93 -22.78 -4.72
N TRP A 75 -5.49 -21.56 -4.60
CA TRP A 75 -6.90 -21.41 -4.24
C TRP A 75 -7.82 -22.00 -5.29
N ASN A 76 -7.59 -21.66 -6.53
CA ASN A 76 -8.42 -22.09 -7.66
C ASN A 76 -8.41 -23.62 -7.85
N ASP A 77 -7.32 -24.30 -7.53
CA ASP A 77 -7.23 -25.77 -7.62
C ASP A 77 -8.08 -26.45 -6.53
N SER A 78 -8.20 -25.85 -5.35
CA SER A 78 -8.81 -26.50 -4.18
C SER A 78 -10.22 -25.99 -3.83
N HIS A 79 -10.67 -24.86 -4.39
CA HIS A 79 -11.95 -24.24 -4.05
C HIS A 79 -12.89 -24.09 -5.24
N PRO A 80 -14.21 -24.25 -5.05
CA PRO A 80 -15.19 -24.11 -6.13
C PRO A 80 -15.33 -22.66 -6.62
N GLN A 81 -15.30 -21.67 -5.70
CA GLN A 81 -15.32 -20.27 -6.04
C GLN A 81 -13.93 -19.86 -6.51
N LYS A 82 -13.81 -19.43 -7.76
CA LYS A 82 -12.54 -19.02 -8.36
C LYS A 82 -12.24 -17.55 -8.10
N VAL A 83 -10.96 -17.21 -8.15
CA VAL A 83 -10.43 -15.84 -8.05
C VAL A 83 -9.70 -15.53 -9.34
N GLU A 84 -9.82 -14.30 -9.83
CA GLU A 84 -9.14 -13.77 -11.00
C GLU A 84 -8.38 -12.49 -10.61
N LEU A 85 -7.09 -12.43 -10.97
CA LEU A 85 -6.26 -11.26 -10.74
C LEU A 85 -6.52 -10.21 -11.82
N GLU A 86 -6.84 -8.99 -11.41
CA GLU A 86 -6.89 -7.81 -12.25
C GLU A 86 -5.82 -6.81 -11.82
N TYR A 87 -5.03 -6.34 -12.77
CA TYR A 87 -3.91 -5.44 -12.52
C TYR A 87 -4.29 -4.00 -12.79
N VAL A 88 -4.14 -3.15 -11.79
CA VAL A 88 -4.33 -1.70 -11.90
C VAL A 88 -2.96 -1.03 -11.74
N PRO A 89 -2.55 -0.14 -12.68
CA PRO A 89 -1.27 0.54 -12.55
C PRO A 89 -1.10 1.22 -11.20
N ASN A 90 0.10 1.12 -10.64
CA ASN A 90 0.41 1.62 -9.28
C ASN A 90 -0.02 3.09 -9.08
N ALA A 91 0.27 3.98 -10.04
CA ALA A 91 -0.10 5.39 -9.96
C ALA A 91 -1.63 5.61 -9.91
N GLU A 92 -2.41 4.77 -10.61
CA GLU A 92 -3.88 4.84 -10.61
C GLU A 92 -4.47 4.19 -9.35
N TYR A 93 -3.78 3.20 -8.80
CA TYR A 93 -4.22 2.45 -7.64
C TYR A 93 -3.99 3.24 -6.35
N ILE A 94 -2.75 3.70 -6.13
CA ILE A 94 -2.32 4.31 -4.87
C ILE A 94 -2.79 5.77 -4.76
N ASN A 95 -2.51 6.59 -5.76
CA ASN A 95 -2.78 8.03 -5.73
C ASN A 95 -3.90 8.45 -6.68
N GLY A 96 -4.39 7.52 -7.50
CA GLY A 96 -5.42 7.80 -8.50
C GLY A 96 -6.83 7.53 -8.00
N PRO A 97 -7.84 7.93 -8.79
CA PRO A 97 -9.25 7.78 -8.43
C PRO A 97 -9.82 6.38 -8.74
N LYS A 98 -9.02 5.44 -9.25
CA LYS A 98 -9.53 4.19 -9.86
C LYS A 98 -10.41 3.37 -8.91
N LEU A 99 -9.92 3.06 -7.70
CA LEU A 99 -10.68 2.32 -6.70
C LEU A 99 -11.92 3.10 -6.23
N ALA A 100 -11.74 4.37 -5.87
CA ALA A 100 -12.84 5.20 -5.38
C ALA A 100 -13.96 5.34 -6.43
N THR A 101 -13.60 5.56 -7.69
CA THR A 101 -14.56 5.65 -8.81
C THR A 101 -15.28 4.32 -9.03
N ALA A 102 -14.58 3.19 -9.00
CA ALA A 102 -15.16 1.87 -9.16
C ALA A 102 -16.17 1.56 -8.04
N PHE A 103 -15.84 1.88 -6.79
CA PHE A 103 -16.78 1.70 -5.68
C PHE A 103 -17.99 2.65 -5.76
N ALA A 104 -17.79 3.89 -6.19
CA ALA A 104 -18.88 4.85 -6.38
C ALA A 104 -19.86 4.42 -7.49
N SER A 105 -19.38 3.75 -8.56
CA SER A 105 -20.20 3.20 -9.64
C SER A 105 -20.78 1.81 -9.36
N GLY A 106 -20.43 1.17 -8.24
CA GLY A 106 -20.84 -0.20 -7.94
C GLY A 106 -20.07 -1.29 -8.71
N GLU A 107 -18.97 -0.91 -9.39
CA GLU A 107 -18.10 -1.79 -10.18
C GLU A 107 -16.78 -2.11 -9.46
N GLY A 108 -16.75 -1.93 -8.14
CA GLY A 108 -15.56 -2.21 -7.33
C GLY A 108 -15.21 -3.71 -7.32
N PRO A 109 -13.92 -4.05 -7.10
CA PRO A 109 -13.48 -5.43 -7.01
C PRO A 109 -14.08 -6.16 -5.80
N ASP A 110 -14.02 -7.49 -5.81
CA ASP A 110 -14.43 -8.33 -4.68
C ASP A 110 -13.34 -8.38 -3.60
N ILE A 111 -12.08 -8.37 -4.02
CA ILE A 111 -10.89 -8.38 -3.17
C ILE A 111 -9.94 -7.29 -3.65
N PHE A 112 -9.30 -6.59 -2.72
CA PHE A 112 -8.35 -5.54 -3.06
C PHE A 112 -7.32 -5.29 -1.95
N LEU A 113 -6.32 -4.45 -2.22
CA LEU A 113 -5.28 -4.08 -1.27
C LEU A 113 -5.54 -2.68 -0.73
N ILE A 114 -5.35 -2.48 0.57
CA ILE A 114 -5.32 -1.15 1.18
C ILE A 114 -4.17 -1.01 2.17
N SER A 115 -3.67 0.22 2.34
CA SER A 115 -2.80 0.60 3.45
C SER A 115 -3.63 1.10 4.65
N PRO A 116 -3.05 1.20 5.86
CA PRO A 116 -3.72 1.84 6.99
C PRO A 116 -4.15 3.27 6.70
N GLY A 117 -3.33 4.03 5.97
CA GLY A 117 -3.61 5.42 5.61
C GLY A 117 -4.88 5.61 4.78
N ASP A 118 -5.36 4.58 4.09
CA ASP A 118 -6.60 4.65 3.29
C ASP A 118 -7.76 3.81 3.86
N PHE A 119 -7.54 3.16 5.01
CA PHE A 119 -8.51 2.24 5.62
C PHE A 119 -9.87 2.89 5.92
N LEU A 120 -9.87 4.08 6.57
CA LEU A 120 -11.13 4.71 7.00
C LEU A 120 -11.98 5.20 5.82
N ARG A 121 -11.40 5.51 4.68
CA ARG A 121 -12.14 5.81 3.45
C ARG A 121 -13.11 4.69 3.12
N TYR A 122 -12.61 3.46 3.09
CA TYR A 122 -13.40 2.29 2.69
C TYR A 122 -14.26 1.76 3.83
N TYR A 123 -13.78 1.81 5.07
CA TYR A 123 -14.57 1.39 6.23
C TYR A 123 -15.81 2.27 6.43
N ASN A 124 -15.63 3.57 6.50
CA ASN A 124 -16.73 4.53 6.67
C ASN A 124 -17.69 4.54 5.48
N GLY A 125 -17.20 4.19 4.28
CA GLY A 125 -18.01 3.99 3.07
C GLY A 125 -18.82 2.69 3.05
N GLY A 126 -18.70 1.84 4.10
CA GLY A 126 -19.37 0.54 4.17
C GLY A 126 -18.92 -0.44 3.09
N VAL A 127 -17.67 -0.35 2.66
CA VAL A 127 -17.08 -1.21 1.62
C VAL A 127 -16.41 -2.44 2.22
N LEU A 128 -15.87 -2.34 3.44
CA LEU A 128 -15.07 -3.42 4.02
C LEU A 128 -15.95 -4.49 4.67
N GLN A 129 -15.70 -5.74 4.31
CA GLN A 129 -16.31 -6.93 4.88
C GLN A 129 -15.63 -7.32 6.21
N ASP A 130 -16.39 -7.75 7.20
CA ASP A 130 -15.87 -8.37 8.41
C ASP A 130 -15.22 -9.72 8.09
N LEU A 131 -13.91 -9.82 8.28
CA LEU A 131 -13.10 -11.01 8.01
C LEU A 131 -12.97 -11.92 9.25
N THR A 132 -13.34 -11.43 10.43
CA THR A 132 -13.14 -12.10 11.72
C THR A 132 -13.65 -13.54 11.75
N PRO A 133 -14.85 -13.88 11.19
CA PRO A 133 -15.36 -15.25 11.24
C PRO A 133 -14.51 -16.29 10.50
N HIS A 134 -13.64 -15.85 9.60
CA HIS A 134 -12.81 -16.72 8.77
C HIS A 134 -11.36 -16.83 9.24
N ILE A 135 -10.96 -16.03 10.25
CA ILE A 135 -9.59 -15.99 10.77
C ILE A 135 -9.46 -16.95 11.96
N ASP A 136 -8.67 -18.00 11.81
CA ASP A 136 -8.38 -18.95 12.88
C ASP A 136 -7.02 -18.71 13.58
N ALA A 137 -6.21 -17.79 13.05
CA ALA A 137 -4.88 -17.44 13.57
C ALA A 137 -4.79 -15.98 14.08
N LYS A 138 -5.86 -15.45 14.69
CA LYS A 138 -5.89 -14.04 15.13
C LYS A 138 -4.77 -13.72 16.13
N GLU A 139 -4.48 -14.61 17.05
CA GLU A 139 -3.47 -14.47 18.10
C GLU A 139 -2.03 -14.50 17.60
N ASP A 140 -1.82 -14.86 16.34
CA ASP A 140 -0.51 -14.88 15.68
C ASP A 140 -0.07 -13.49 15.16
N PHE A 141 -1.00 -12.54 15.16
CA PHE A 141 -0.73 -11.15 14.78
C PHE A 141 -0.50 -10.30 16.02
N PRO A 142 0.68 -9.65 16.18
CA PRO A 142 0.90 -8.68 17.23
C PRO A 142 -0.15 -7.55 17.18
N GLU A 143 -0.65 -7.11 18.32
CA GLU A 143 -1.66 -6.06 18.39
C GLU A 143 -1.21 -4.77 17.69
N SER A 144 0.06 -4.41 17.82
CA SER A 144 0.66 -3.27 17.13
C SER A 144 0.59 -3.32 15.61
N VAL A 145 0.36 -4.52 15.03
CA VAL A 145 0.27 -4.73 13.58
C VAL A 145 -1.18 -4.79 13.11
N ILE A 146 -2.09 -5.40 13.92
CA ILE A 146 -3.47 -5.64 13.48
C ILE A 146 -4.45 -4.53 13.90
N ALA A 147 -4.17 -3.79 14.99
CA ALA A 147 -5.11 -2.86 15.61
C ALA A 147 -5.64 -1.79 14.64
N ASN A 148 -4.80 -1.24 13.77
CA ASN A 148 -5.21 -0.21 12.80
C ASN A 148 -6.08 -0.75 11.65
N ARG A 149 -6.34 -2.06 11.62
CA ARG A 149 -7.24 -2.76 10.67
C ARG A 149 -8.46 -3.35 11.36
N MET A 150 -8.67 -2.99 12.64
CA MET A 150 -9.78 -3.47 13.47
C MET A 150 -10.68 -2.31 13.87
N VAL A 151 -11.98 -2.55 13.91
CA VAL A 151 -12.99 -1.66 14.51
C VAL A 151 -13.93 -2.50 15.34
N ASP A 152 -14.21 -2.08 16.58
CA ASP A 152 -15.11 -2.77 17.52
C ASP A 152 -14.80 -4.26 17.69
N GLY A 153 -13.50 -4.61 17.76
CA GLY A 153 -13.02 -5.97 17.93
C GLY A 153 -13.07 -6.85 16.69
N LYS A 154 -13.56 -6.33 15.55
CA LYS A 154 -13.65 -7.02 14.27
C LYS A 154 -12.51 -6.63 13.36
N ILE A 155 -12.05 -7.58 12.56
CA ILE A 155 -10.94 -7.42 11.59
C ILE A 155 -11.53 -7.18 10.21
N TYR A 156 -11.14 -6.08 9.57
CA TYR A 156 -11.59 -5.68 8.23
C TYR A 156 -10.46 -5.68 7.19
N GLY A 157 -9.25 -5.97 7.60
CA GLY A 157 -8.10 -6.13 6.72
C GLY A 157 -7.06 -7.05 7.34
N ILE A 158 -6.52 -7.97 6.55
CA ILE A 158 -5.47 -8.89 6.99
C ILE A 158 -4.14 -8.40 6.44
N PRO A 159 -3.20 -7.94 7.29
CA PRO A 159 -1.91 -7.47 6.82
C PRO A 159 -1.12 -8.59 6.18
N MET A 160 -0.51 -8.31 5.03
CA MET A 160 0.38 -9.24 4.34
C MET A 160 1.86 -8.99 4.67
N GLU A 161 2.16 -7.82 5.26
CA GLU A 161 3.52 -7.35 5.53
C GLU A 161 3.53 -6.22 6.55
N VAL A 162 4.73 -5.87 7.04
CA VAL A 162 5.02 -4.60 7.71
C VAL A 162 6.21 -3.95 7.01
N GLU A 163 6.06 -2.69 6.64
CA GLU A 163 7.02 -1.91 5.86
C GLU A 163 7.69 -0.80 6.70
N PRO A 164 8.78 -1.09 7.42
CA PRO A 164 9.52 -0.04 8.12
C PRO A 164 10.32 0.84 7.15
N MET A 165 10.43 2.15 7.48
CA MET A 165 11.20 3.14 6.72
C MET A 165 12.61 3.30 7.27
N ALA A 166 13.58 3.52 6.36
CA ALA A 166 14.97 3.78 6.68
C ALA A 166 15.61 4.77 5.71
N MET A 167 16.87 5.11 5.94
CA MET A 167 17.71 5.78 4.96
C MET A 167 18.57 4.77 4.21
N TYR A 168 18.52 4.83 2.88
CA TYR A 168 19.41 4.09 1.98
C TYR A 168 20.50 5.04 1.48
N TYR A 169 21.72 4.55 1.32
CA TYR A 169 22.80 5.36 0.75
C TYR A 169 23.58 4.61 -0.30
N SER A 170 24.08 5.35 -1.28
CA SER A 170 25.02 4.87 -2.28
C SER A 170 26.41 4.70 -1.67
N VAL A 171 26.93 3.46 -1.64
CA VAL A 171 28.30 3.18 -1.16
C VAL A 171 29.31 3.99 -1.96
N LYS A 172 29.16 4.06 -3.29
CA LYS A 172 30.03 4.86 -4.15
C LYS A 172 30.05 6.35 -3.76
N ALA A 173 28.87 6.93 -3.45
CA ALA A 173 28.80 8.33 -3.04
C ALA A 173 29.46 8.60 -1.68
N PHE A 174 29.48 7.61 -0.80
CA PHE A 174 30.20 7.67 0.48
C PHE A 174 31.71 7.50 0.29
N GLU A 175 32.15 6.52 -0.49
CA GLU A 175 33.56 6.31 -0.81
C GLU A 175 34.22 7.53 -1.49
N GLU A 176 33.50 8.20 -2.40
CA GLU A 176 33.94 9.47 -3.03
C GLU A 176 34.23 10.56 -1.98
N ALA A 177 33.61 10.45 -0.79
CA ALA A 177 33.83 11.33 0.35
C ALA A 177 34.83 10.78 1.36
N LYS A 178 35.39 9.62 1.13
CA LYS A 178 36.20 8.87 2.12
C LYS A 178 35.41 8.50 3.35
N LEU A 179 34.09 8.26 3.21
CA LEU A 179 33.18 7.80 4.25
C LEU A 179 32.86 6.32 4.05
N ASN A 180 32.45 5.66 5.12
CA ASN A 180 32.04 4.27 5.17
C ASN A 180 30.77 4.08 5.99
N GLU A 181 30.38 2.86 6.25
CA GLU A 181 29.14 2.51 6.97
C GLU A 181 29.10 2.99 8.45
N ASN A 182 30.22 3.35 9.05
CA ASN A 182 30.28 3.88 10.40
C ASN A 182 30.11 5.41 10.46
N ASP A 183 30.18 6.08 9.29
CA ASP A 183 30.07 7.53 9.16
C ASP A 183 28.63 7.97 8.80
N VAL A 184 27.64 7.09 9.02
CA VAL A 184 26.23 7.42 8.77
C VAL A 184 25.72 8.44 9.81
N PRO A 185 24.91 9.44 9.38
CA PRO A 185 24.41 10.48 10.25
C PRO A 185 23.44 9.92 11.29
N LYS A 186 23.53 10.44 12.51
CA LYS A 186 22.67 10.07 13.65
C LYS A 186 21.63 11.13 13.99
N THR A 187 21.91 12.38 13.60
CA THR A 187 21.00 13.52 13.81
C THR A 187 20.54 14.14 12.48
N TRP A 188 19.46 14.91 12.53
CA TRP A 188 18.96 15.63 11.38
C TRP A 188 19.97 16.63 10.85
N GLU A 189 20.69 17.31 11.76
CA GLU A 189 21.74 18.27 11.41
C GLU A 189 22.88 17.56 10.67
N GLU A 190 23.35 16.42 11.20
CA GLU A 190 24.41 15.62 10.55
C GLU A 190 23.96 15.13 9.17
N LEU A 191 22.67 14.70 9.04
CA LEU A 191 22.12 14.29 7.74
C LEU A 191 22.12 15.47 6.75
N LEU A 192 21.64 16.63 7.16
CA LEU A 192 21.57 17.80 6.29
C LEU A 192 22.98 18.26 5.88
N GLU A 193 23.92 18.32 6.80
CA GLU A 193 25.33 18.67 6.52
C GLU A 193 26.00 17.65 5.59
N LEU A 194 25.78 16.36 5.80
CA LEU A 194 26.25 15.33 4.90
C LEU A 194 25.62 15.45 3.53
N ALA A 195 24.30 15.66 3.45
CA ALA A 195 23.58 15.85 2.21
C ALA A 195 24.12 17.03 1.40
N LYS A 196 24.33 18.20 2.03
CA LYS A 196 24.97 19.37 1.37
C LYS A 196 26.33 19.00 0.77
N LYS A 197 27.17 18.29 1.52
CA LYS A 197 28.51 17.85 1.08
C LYS A 197 28.44 16.81 -0.04
N ARG A 198 27.34 16.04 -0.16
CA ARG A 198 27.14 15.01 -1.21
C ARG A 198 26.42 15.55 -2.43
N THR A 199 25.87 16.76 -2.36
CA THR A 199 25.26 17.44 -3.50
C THR A 199 26.32 17.86 -4.49
N THR A 200 26.06 17.60 -5.77
CA THR A 200 26.90 17.98 -6.91
C THR A 200 25.99 18.50 -8.02
N PRO A 201 26.52 19.08 -9.12
CA PRO A 201 25.67 19.49 -10.25
C PRO A 201 24.84 18.35 -10.89
N LYS A 202 25.16 17.09 -10.58
CA LYS A 202 24.51 15.89 -11.16
C LYS A 202 23.83 14.99 -10.12
N ARG A 203 23.90 15.32 -8.83
CA ARG A 203 23.38 14.48 -7.77
C ARG A 203 22.96 15.31 -6.58
N PHE A 204 21.77 15.06 -6.07
CA PHE A 204 21.31 15.59 -4.79
C PHE A 204 21.89 14.79 -3.62
N GLY A 205 22.04 15.42 -2.46
CA GLY A 205 22.59 14.76 -1.27
C GLY A 205 21.61 13.84 -0.59
N VAL A 206 20.33 14.25 -0.48
CA VAL A 206 19.26 13.48 0.12
C VAL A 206 17.97 13.62 -0.70
N LEU A 207 17.10 12.62 -0.60
CA LEU A 207 15.78 12.64 -1.25
C LEU A 207 14.69 12.26 -0.24
N PHE A 208 13.69 13.12 -0.13
CA PHE A 208 12.41 12.91 0.54
C PHE A 208 11.28 12.93 -0.49
N GLU A 209 10.08 12.43 -0.10
CA GLU A 209 8.92 12.49 -0.97
C GLU A 209 8.49 13.94 -1.22
N THR A 210 8.14 14.24 -2.47
CA THR A 210 7.68 15.57 -2.91
C THR A 210 6.30 15.54 -3.54
N GLN A 211 5.73 14.34 -3.78
CA GLN A 211 4.39 14.19 -4.31
C GLN A 211 3.37 14.21 -3.16
N PRO A 212 2.29 15.01 -3.27
CA PRO A 212 1.27 15.08 -2.23
C PRO A 212 0.49 13.76 -2.11
N GLY A 213 -0.02 13.50 -0.92
CA GLY A 213 -0.88 12.35 -0.64
C GLY A 213 -0.51 11.60 0.63
N TYR A 214 -1.24 10.53 0.92
CA TYR A 214 -1.02 9.77 2.14
C TYR A 214 0.38 9.14 2.22
N TYR A 215 1.00 8.79 1.07
CA TYR A 215 2.37 8.27 1.05
C TYR A 215 3.40 9.31 1.48
N GLN A 216 3.22 10.60 1.14
CA GLN A 216 4.06 11.66 1.68
C GLN A 216 3.96 11.72 3.20
N ASN A 217 2.75 11.65 3.73
CA ASN A 217 2.53 11.60 5.18
C ASN A 217 3.20 10.39 5.82
N PHE A 218 3.02 9.20 5.23
CA PHE A 218 3.66 7.97 5.67
C PHE A 218 5.17 8.15 5.83
N THR A 219 5.83 8.75 4.85
CA THR A 219 7.29 8.98 4.89
C THR A 219 7.70 10.10 5.85
N TRP A 220 6.77 11.02 6.21
CA TRP A 220 7.02 12.17 7.05
C TRP A 220 6.68 11.93 8.53
N TYR A 221 5.71 11.09 8.86
CA TYR A 221 5.31 10.82 10.25
C TYR A 221 6.46 10.47 11.20
N PRO A 222 7.48 9.69 10.82
CA PRO A 222 8.62 9.44 11.70
C PRO A 222 9.27 10.71 12.23
N PHE A 223 9.41 11.74 11.38
CA PHE A 223 10.04 13.01 11.77
C PHE A 223 9.20 13.79 12.78
N LEU A 224 7.87 13.76 12.65
CA LEU A 224 6.97 14.30 13.66
C LEU A 224 7.13 13.60 15.01
N TRP A 225 7.06 12.27 15.01
CA TRP A 225 7.08 11.45 16.22
C TRP A 225 8.43 11.46 16.93
N GLN A 226 9.53 11.55 16.21
CA GLN A 226 10.88 11.64 16.78
C GLN A 226 11.03 12.88 17.68
N GLY A 227 10.38 13.97 17.35
CA GLY A 227 10.30 15.19 18.16
C GLY A 227 9.25 15.14 19.28
N GLY A 228 8.50 14.05 19.40
CA GLY A 228 7.39 13.90 20.35
C GLY A 228 6.09 14.54 19.90
N GLY A 229 5.96 14.89 18.61
CA GLY A 229 4.74 15.48 18.04
C GLY A 229 3.69 14.41 17.67
N GLU A 230 2.44 14.87 17.63
CA GLU A 230 1.27 14.10 17.19
C GLU A 230 0.38 14.99 16.32
N PHE A 231 -0.40 14.40 15.43
CA PHE A 231 -1.39 15.18 14.69
C PHE A 231 -2.69 15.33 15.49
N GLN A 232 -3.01 14.36 16.37
CA GLN A 232 -4.17 14.37 17.25
C GLN A 232 -3.77 14.03 18.68
N GLY A 233 -4.30 14.80 19.64
CA GLY A 233 -4.11 14.58 21.07
C GLY A 233 -5.05 13.49 21.61
N LYS A 234 -4.77 13.05 22.84
CA LYS A 234 -5.62 12.08 23.55
C LYS A 234 -7.03 12.58 23.87
N ASP A 235 -7.23 13.88 23.83
CA ASP A 235 -8.51 14.58 23.99
C ASP A 235 -9.34 14.61 22.70
N GLY A 236 -8.81 14.04 21.61
CA GLY A 236 -9.45 14.00 20.30
C GLY A 236 -9.27 15.28 19.48
N LYS A 237 -8.61 16.30 20.01
CA LYS A 237 -8.33 17.56 19.31
C LYS A 237 -7.02 17.46 18.53
N SER A 238 -6.79 18.47 17.68
CA SER A 238 -5.51 18.61 16.99
C SER A 238 -4.37 18.86 17.97
N ALA A 239 -3.27 18.17 17.79
CA ALA A 239 -1.98 18.43 18.44
C ALA A 239 -0.92 18.89 17.42
N PHE A 240 -1.36 19.28 16.22
CA PHE A 240 -0.48 19.57 15.11
C PHE A 240 0.24 20.93 15.26
N ASP A 241 -0.33 21.89 16.00
CA ASP A 241 0.37 23.15 16.36
C ASP A 241 1.31 22.92 17.54
N SER A 242 2.46 22.32 17.26
CA SER A 242 3.46 21.99 18.26
C SER A 242 4.88 22.30 17.78
N PRO A 243 5.84 22.54 18.70
CA PRO A 243 7.25 22.72 18.32
C PRO A 243 7.81 21.54 17.50
N ALA A 244 7.37 20.33 17.77
CA ALA A 244 7.81 19.13 17.06
C ALA A 244 7.31 19.15 15.60
N THR A 245 6.07 19.54 15.36
CA THR A 245 5.53 19.69 14.00
C THR A 245 6.30 20.76 13.22
N VAL A 246 6.50 21.92 13.85
CA VAL A 246 7.25 23.04 13.22
C VAL A 246 8.67 22.60 12.86
N GLN A 247 9.34 21.88 13.76
CA GLN A 247 10.68 21.38 13.53
C GLN A 247 10.74 20.34 12.40
N ALA A 248 9.78 19.43 12.34
CA ALA A 248 9.70 18.42 11.28
C ALA A 248 9.40 19.02 9.89
N LEU A 249 8.48 19.98 9.82
CA LEU A 249 8.18 20.72 8.59
C LEU A 249 9.39 21.52 8.12
N LYS A 250 10.04 22.24 9.05
CA LYS A 250 11.25 23.01 8.77
C LYS A 250 12.41 22.14 8.27
N PHE A 251 12.61 20.96 8.83
CA PHE A 251 13.70 20.07 8.42
C PHE A 251 13.60 19.68 6.93
N TRP A 252 12.39 19.32 6.47
CA TRP A 252 12.18 19.00 5.06
C TRP A 252 12.30 20.25 4.17
N GLN A 253 11.82 21.40 4.64
CA GLN A 253 12.00 22.68 3.95
C GLN A 253 13.47 23.06 3.82
N ASP A 254 14.26 22.93 4.89
CA ASP A 254 15.69 23.24 4.89
C ASP A 254 16.48 22.37 3.93
N ALA A 255 16.12 21.10 3.78
CA ALA A 255 16.73 20.20 2.80
C ALA A 255 16.52 20.70 1.34
N ILE A 256 15.34 21.22 1.04
CA ILE A 256 15.04 21.84 -0.27
C ILE A 256 15.77 23.18 -0.41
N ASN A 257 15.63 24.07 0.58
CA ASN A 257 16.17 25.43 0.51
C ASN A 257 17.71 25.49 0.43
N SER A 258 18.37 24.50 1.03
CA SER A 258 19.81 24.35 0.95
C SER A 258 20.30 23.78 -0.41
N GLY A 259 19.40 23.35 -1.27
CA GLY A 259 19.72 22.62 -2.50
C GLY A 259 20.19 21.18 -2.29
N ALA A 260 20.16 20.68 -1.05
CA ALA A 260 20.58 19.31 -0.75
C ALA A 260 19.56 18.26 -1.18
N ALA A 261 18.27 18.62 -1.27
CA ALA A 261 17.20 17.76 -1.76
C ALA A 261 16.55 18.32 -3.04
N PRO A 262 16.07 17.45 -3.94
CA PRO A 262 15.36 17.89 -5.15
C PRO A 262 13.94 18.33 -4.84
N ARG A 263 13.41 19.20 -5.70
CA ARG A 263 11.99 19.61 -5.68
C ARG A 263 11.06 18.60 -6.37
N GLN A 264 11.63 17.63 -7.06
CA GLN A 264 10.92 16.57 -7.78
C GLN A 264 11.64 15.25 -7.59
N VAL A 265 10.88 14.18 -7.49
CA VAL A 265 11.37 12.80 -7.47
C VAL A 265 11.37 12.22 -8.88
N MET A 266 12.15 11.16 -9.11
CA MET A 266 12.21 10.46 -10.39
C MET A 266 11.33 9.19 -10.36
N GLY A 267 11.05 8.64 -11.54
CA GLY A 267 10.32 7.40 -11.68
C GLY A 267 8.90 7.47 -11.14
N SER A 268 8.51 6.49 -10.35
CA SER A 268 7.18 6.39 -9.74
C SER A 268 7.03 7.12 -8.40
N GLY A 269 7.97 7.98 -8.03
CA GLY A 269 7.98 8.71 -6.75
C GLY A 269 9.22 8.41 -5.91
N ALA A 270 9.24 8.88 -4.67
CA ALA A 270 10.34 8.59 -3.73
C ALA A 270 10.37 7.13 -3.25
N ASN A 271 9.42 6.31 -3.64
CA ASN A 271 9.41 4.86 -3.44
C ASN A 271 10.28 4.09 -4.46
N ASP A 272 10.73 4.73 -5.55
CA ASP A 272 11.52 4.13 -6.63
C ASP A 272 13.02 4.27 -6.34
N THR A 273 13.62 3.23 -5.77
CA THR A 273 15.07 3.23 -5.44
C THR A 273 15.96 3.13 -6.66
N VAL A 274 15.45 2.56 -7.76
CA VAL A 274 16.24 2.41 -9.00
C VAL A 274 16.34 3.76 -9.70
N ALA A 275 15.21 4.43 -9.91
CA ALA A 275 15.19 5.72 -10.58
C ALA A 275 15.85 6.86 -9.77
N ASN A 276 15.84 6.78 -8.44
CA ASN A 276 16.37 7.84 -7.58
C ASN A 276 17.78 7.54 -7.06
N LEU A 277 18.00 6.39 -6.40
CA LEU A 277 19.26 6.09 -5.74
C LEU A 277 20.27 5.41 -6.69
N ALA A 278 19.86 4.30 -7.33
CA ALA A 278 20.77 3.53 -8.18
C ALA A 278 21.17 4.29 -9.45
N SER A 279 20.30 5.14 -9.98
CA SER A 279 20.62 6.03 -11.10
C SER A 279 21.68 7.09 -10.75
N GLY A 280 21.91 7.35 -9.45
CA GLY A 280 22.76 8.40 -8.96
C GLY A 280 22.10 9.78 -8.89
N TYR A 281 20.76 9.85 -8.99
CA TYR A 281 20.02 11.10 -8.83
C TYR A 281 20.15 11.67 -7.41
N CYS A 282 20.19 10.79 -6.38
CA CYS A 282 20.52 11.17 -5.01
C CYS A 282 21.60 10.27 -4.40
N ALA A 283 22.27 10.76 -3.35
CA ALA A 283 23.24 9.99 -2.58
C ALA A 283 22.60 9.20 -1.43
N ILE A 284 21.53 9.75 -0.84
CA ILE A 284 20.78 9.19 0.28
C ILE A 284 19.29 9.30 -0.05
N GLN A 285 18.50 8.26 0.24
CA GLN A 285 17.05 8.23 -0.01
C GLN A 285 16.29 7.72 1.21
N ASN A 286 15.21 8.43 1.59
CA ASN A 286 14.24 7.95 2.57
C ASN A 286 13.25 7.02 1.88
N VAL A 287 13.32 5.72 2.18
CA VAL A 287 12.47 4.69 1.55
C VAL A 287 12.32 3.47 2.47
N GLY A 288 11.27 2.70 2.28
CA GLY A 288 11.01 1.50 3.09
C GLY A 288 11.80 0.28 2.69
N ILE A 289 11.59 -0.79 3.44
CA ILE A 289 12.30 -2.07 3.30
C ILE A 289 12.16 -2.68 1.89
N TRP A 290 11.06 -2.43 1.16
CA TRP A 290 10.86 -2.88 -0.23
C TRP A 290 11.93 -2.42 -1.22
N GLY A 291 12.68 -1.37 -0.89
CA GLY A 291 13.81 -0.90 -1.69
C GLY A 291 14.87 -1.98 -1.90
N ILE A 292 14.98 -2.96 -0.98
CA ILE A 292 15.90 -4.09 -1.10
C ILE A 292 15.58 -4.91 -2.35
N SER A 293 14.33 -5.38 -2.48
CA SER A 293 13.91 -6.21 -3.63
C SER A 293 13.97 -5.47 -4.96
N GLN A 294 13.69 -4.16 -4.97
CA GLN A 294 13.82 -3.33 -6.16
C GLN A 294 15.28 -3.27 -6.64
N LEU A 295 16.21 -2.99 -5.73
CA LEU A 295 17.64 -2.90 -6.05
C LEU A 295 18.22 -4.27 -6.45
N GLN A 296 17.85 -5.33 -5.74
CA GLN A 296 18.29 -6.70 -6.05
C GLN A 296 17.80 -7.17 -7.43
N SER A 297 16.61 -6.77 -7.84
CA SER A 297 16.05 -7.17 -9.13
C SER A 297 16.59 -6.36 -10.30
N ASN A 298 16.72 -5.04 -10.14
CA ASN A 298 16.92 -4.12 -11.26
C ASN A 298 18.25 -3.35 -11.23
N ALA A 299 19.03 -3.45 -10.16
CA ALA A 299 20.30 -2.79 -9.99
C ALA A 299 21.32 -3.68 -9.26
N LYS A 300 21.50 -4.90 -9.75
CA LYS A 300 22.28 -5.98 -9.08
C LYS A 300 23.70 -5.61 -8.71
N ASP A 301 24.34 -4.77 -9.52
CA ASP A 301 25.72 -4.32 -9.29
C ASP A 301 25.81 -3.06 -8.43
N PHE A 302 24.68 -2.45 -8.09
CA PHE A 302 24.63 -1.25 -7.28
C PHE A 302 24.88 -1.58 -5.81
N LYS A 303 25.95 -1.01 -5.23
CA LYS A 303 26.29 -1.18 -3.82
C LYS A 303 25.65 -0.09 -2.99
N TYR A 304 24.87 -0.50 -2.01
CA TYR A 304 24.15 0.38 -1.09
C TYR A 304 24.27 -0.11 0.36
N GLY A 305 24.03 0.78 1.28
CA GLY A 305 23.83 0.45 2.68
C GLY A 305 22.55 1.08 3.22
N VAL A 306 22.17 0.70 4.42
CA VAL A 306 20.97 1.16 5.12
C VAL A 306 21.32 1.58 6.53
N PHE A 307 20.69 2.65 7.02
CA PHE A 307 20.78 3.08 8.41
C PHE A 307 19.44 3.62 8.91
N ARG A 308 19.29 3.66 10.24
CA ARG A 308 18.10 4.22 10.90
C ARG A 308 17.85 5.65 10.45
N LEU A 309 16.59 6.08 10.46
CA LEU A 309 16.26 7.49 10.35
C LEU A 309 16.97 8.27 11.46
N PRO A 310 17.76 9.31 11.15
CA PRO A 310 18.36 10.19 12.15
C PRO A 310 17.28 10.89 12.99
N THR A 311 17.63 11.34 14.18
CA THR A 311 16.70 11.99 15.11
C THR A 311 17.02 13.48 15.28
N PRO A 312 16.04 14.32 15.65
CA PRO A 312 16.32 15.69 16.06
C PRO A 312 17.06 15.70 17.42
N PRO A 313 17.65 16.84 17.84
CA PRO A 313 18.21 16.99 19.16
C PRO A 313 17.19 16.60 20.25
N ASN A 314 17.63 15.80 21.21
CA ASN A 314 16.78 15.26 22.29
C ASN A 314 15.60 14.40 21.82
N GLY A 315 15.55 14.05 20.53
CA GLY A 315 14.52 13.17 19.97
C GLY A 315 14.77 11.69 20.28
N LYS A 316 13.73 10.87 20.03
CA LYS A 316 13.81 9.42 20.18
C LYS A 316 13.71 8.77 18.80
N TYR A 317 14.45 7.68 18.62
CA TYR A 317 14.32 6.91 17.40
C TYR A 317 12.91 6.32 17.28
N VAL A 318 12.23 6.68 16.21
CA VAL A 318 10.96 6.12 15.77
C VAL A 318 10.99 6.05 14.25
N THR A 319 10.49 4.96 13.70
CA THR A 319 10.13 4.86 12.28
C THR A 319 8.67 4.46 12.14
N VAL A 320 8.12 4.55 10.94
CA VAL A 320 6.77 4.07 10.66
C VAL A 320 6.83 2.62 10.19
N GLY A 321 5.81 1.83 10.55
CA GLY A 321 5.55 0.50 10.02
C GLY A 321 4.17 0.48 9.37
N GLY A 322 4.13 0.63 8.06
CA GLY A 322 2.92 0.50 7.27
C GLY A 322 2.74 -0.92 6.72
N GLY A 323 2.32 -1.00 5.49
CA GLY A 323 2.17 -2.24 4.73
C GLY A 323 0.75 -2.50 4.27
N TRP A 324 0.64 -3.27 3.22
CA TRP A 324 -0.62 -3.59 2.56
C TRP A 324 -1.38 -4.68 3.29
N ALA A 325 -2.69 -4.64 3.15
CA ALA A 325 -3.59 -5.65 3.69
C ALA A 325 -4.55 -6.14 2.61
N PHE A 326 -4.90 -7.42 2.65
CA PHE A 326 -6.02 -7.96 1.88
C PHE A 326 -7.32 -7.57 2.56
N VAL A 327 -8.25 -7.07 1.78
CA VAL A 327 -9.61 -6.74 2.21
C VAL A 327 -10.63 -7.30 1.23
N ALA A 328 -11.82 -7.63 1.75
CA ALA A 328 -12.95 -8.08 0.97
C ALA A 328 -14.03 -7.00 0.90
N ASN A 329 -14.73 -6.94 -0.22
CA ASN A 329 -15.79 -5.98 -0.48
C ASN A 329 -17.12 -6.51 0.07
N ALA A 330 -17.69 -5.83 1.07
CA ALA A 330 -18.99 -6.15 1.63
C ALA A 330 -20.16 -6.02 0.63
N LYS A 331 -19.94 -5.28 -0.47
CA LYS A 331 -20.92 -5.10 -1.57
C LYS A 331 -20.70 -6.06 -2.73
N SER A 332 -19.76 -7.01 -2.62
CA SER A 332 -19.56 -8.13 -3.55
C SER A 332 -20.82 -8.96 -3.69
N LYS A 333 -20.95 -9.66 -4.81
CA LYS A 333 -22.00 -10.69 -4.97
C LYS A 333 -21.77 -11.91 -4.09
N ASN A 334 -20.53 -12.12 -3.63
CA ASN A 334 -20.14 -13.21 -2.74
C ASN A 334 -19.10 -12.74 -1.70
N PRO A 335 -19.49 -11.83 -0.78
CA PRO A 335 -18.56 -11.22 0.17
C PRO A 335 -17.92 -12.24 1.12
N ASP A 336 -18.68 -13.30 1.47
CA ASP A 336 -18.20 -14.38 2.32
C ASP A 336 -17.05 -15.17 1.68
N ALA A 337 -17.16 -15.53 0.41
CA ALA A 337 -16.10 -16.21 -0.30
C ALA A 337 -14.87 -15.31 -0.52
N ALA A 338 -15.06 -14.01 -0.71
CA ALA A 338 -13.95 -13.05 -0.77
C ALA A 338 -13.21 -12.98 0.59
N ALA A 339 -13.96 -12.94 1.70
CA ALA A 339 -13.40 -12.99 3.04
C ALA A 339 -12.65 -14.30 3.33
N GLN A 340 -13.22 -15.45 2.91
CA GLN A 340 -12.57 -16.76 3.02
C GLN A 340 -11.24 -16.80 2.27
N PHE A 341 -11.17 -16.25 1.05
CA PHE A 341 -9.92 -16.18 0.30
C PHE A 341 -8.86 -15.36 1.06
N CYS A 342 -9.22 -14.18 1.56
CA CYS A 342 -8.29 -13.33 2.32
C CYS A 342 -7.71 -14.06 3.54
N ALA A 343 -8.59 -14.72 4.33
CA ALA A 343 -8.19 -15.45 5.51
C ALA A 343 -7.35 -16.70 5.18
N TRP A 344 -7.75 -17.49 4.19
CA TRP A 344 -7.00 -18.65 3.71
C TRP A 344 -5.60 -18.25 3.24
N ALA A 345 -5.50 -17.13 2.52
CA ALA A 345 -4.22 -16.67 1.99
C ALA A 345 -3.24 -16.26 3.09
N LEU A 346 -3.69 -15.52 4.11
CA LEU A 346 -2.80 -14.79 5.01
C LEU A 346 -2.99 -15.10 6.50
N ALA A 347 -4.14 -15.67 6.93
CA ALA A 347 -4.51 -15.73 8.34
C ALA A 347 -5.02 -17.11 8.80
N SER A 348 -4.75 -18.18 8.06
CA SER A 348 -5.01 -19.53 8.52
C SER A 348 -3.82 -20.11 9.30
N LYS A 349 -4.09 -20.98 10.28
CA LYS A 349 -3.08 -21.77 11.03
C LYS A 349 -2.38 -22.81 10.17
N GLU A 350 -2.91 -23.11 8.99
CA GLU A 350 -2.34 -24.07 8.08
C GLU A 350 -0.92 -23.67 7.66
N LYS A 351 -0.03 -24.66 7.63
CA LYS A 351 1.39 -24.46 7.32
C LYS A 351 1.60 -23.72 6.00
N ASP A 352 0.76 -23.99 4.99
CA ASP A 352 0.87 -23.35 3.69
C ASP A 352 0.52 -21.86 3.72
N SER A 353 -0.41 -21.44 4.59
CA SER A 353 -0.72 -20.03 4.82
C SER A 353 0.46 -19.32 5.49
N VAL A 354 1.02 -19.91 6.54
CA VAL A 354 2.20 -19.40 7.23
C VAL A 354 3.37 -19.25 6.26
N GLN A 355 3.64 -20.30 5.46
CA GLN A 355 4.74 -20.30 4.48
C GLN A 355 4.50 -19.26 3.37
N ARG A 356 3.26 -19.06 2.93
CA ARG A 356 2.89 -18.04 1.94
C ARG A 356 3.26 -16.63 2.41
N VAL A 357 2.94 -16.29 3.66
CA VAL A 357 3.32 -15.00 4.24
C VAL A 357 4.84 -14.87 4.39
N ALA A 358 5.52 -15.91 4.86
CA ALA A 358 6.97 -15.92 4.96
C ALA A 358 7.64 -15.77 3.57
N ASP A 359 7.13 -16.46 2.56
CA ASP A 359 7.64 -16.38 1.19
C ASP A 359 7.39 -15.01 0.56
N TRP A 360 6.25 -14.36 0.85
CA TRP A 360 6.04 -12.98 0.46
C TRP A 360 7.13 -12.06 1.00
N CYS A 361 7.36 -12.11 2.30
CA CYS A 361 8.29 -11.19 2.98
C CYS A 361 9.78 -11.48 2.69
N THR A 362 10.13 -12.67 2.17
CA THR A 362 11.52 -13.06 1.95
C THR A 362 11.91 -13.29 0.49
N LYS A 363 10.96 -13.76 -0.34
CA LYS A 363 11.18 -14.15 -1.73
C LYS A 363 10.39 -13.30 -2.73
N GLY A 364 9.12 -13.01 -2.42
CA GLY A 364 8.27 -12.17 -3.26
C GLY A 364 8.68 -10.71 -3.19
N LYS A 365 8.77 -10.22 -1.97
CA LYS A 365 9.15 -8.85 -1.61
C LYS A 365 10.07 -8.90 -0.39
N SER A 366 10.78 -7.83 -0.12
CA SER A 366 11.60 -7.74 1.10
C SER A 366 10.81 -6.93 2.13
N ASP A 367 10.21 -7.61 3.13
CA ASP A 367 9.41 -6.97 4.17
C ASP A 367 9.54 -7.69 5.51
N MET A 368 9.01 -7.07 6.57
CA MET A 368 8.84 -7.75 7.84
C MET A 368 7.50 -8.48 7.86
N PRO A 369 7.45 -9.72 8.35
CA PRO A 369 6.19 -10.47 8.40
C PRO A 369 5.27 -9.91 9.48
N PRO A 370 3.94 -9.89 9.22
CA PRO A 370 2.96 -9.39 10.18
C PRO A 370 2.55 -10.44 11.22
N ARG A 371 3.06 -11.67 11.11
CA ARG A 371 2.74 -12.83 11.95
C ARG A 371 3.99 -13.42 12.58
N GLU A 372 3.90 -13.82 13.85
CA GLU A 372 5.01 -14.46 14.57
C GLU A 372 5.41 -15.80 13.95
N SER A 373 4.42 -16.61 13.54
CA SER A 373 4.68 -17.89 12.88
C SER A 373 5.39 -17.72 11.53
N ALA A 374 5.07 -16.67 10.76
CA ALA A 374 5.73 -16.39 9.49
C ALA A 374 7.16 -15.85 9.70
N LEU A 375 7.40 -15.08 10.78
CA LEU A 375 8.75 -14.70 11.18
C LEU A 375 9.60 -15.93 11.48
N ALA A 376 9.06 -16.87 12.26
CA ALA A 376 9.72 -18.13 12.56
C ALA A 376 9.99 -18.98 11.30
N ALA A 377 9.01 -19.07 10.38
CA ALA A 377 9.11 -19.83 9.14
C ALA A 377 10.15 -19.28 8.16
N GLY A 378 10.34 -17.94 8.12
CA GLY A 378 11.35 -17.28 7.29
C GLY A 378 12.78 -17.44 7.82
N GLY A 379 12.95 -17.78 9.10
CA GLY A 379 14.21 -18.22 9.72
C GLY A 379 15.37 -17.27 9.49
N ASP A 380 16.44 -17.73 8.85
CA ASP A 380 17.69 -16.98 8.68
C ASP A 380 17.59 -15.81 7.71
N ALA A 381 16.55 -15.74 6.87
CA ALA A 381 16.34 -14.59 6.00
C ALA A 381 16.13 -13.29 6.80
N PHE A 382 15.55 -13.37 8.01
CA PHE A 382 15.37 -12.23 8.91
C PHE A 382 16.56 -11.96 9.86
N LYS A 383 17.63 -12.74 9.74
CA LYS A 383 18.82 -12.60 10.58
C LYS A 383 20.05 -12.13 9.81
N THR A 384 20.03 -12.18 8.49
CA THR A 384 21.19 -11.94 7.63
C THR A 384 20.91 -10.90 6.54
N GLY A 385 21.97 -10.33 5.99
CA GLY A 385 21.85 -9.37 4.89
C GLY A 385 21.08 -8.09 5.27
N MET A 386 20.51 -7.43 4.26
CA MET A 386 19.79 -6.16 4.48
C MET A 386 18.45 -6.36 5.19
N ILE A 387 17.75 -7.46 4.95
CA ILE A 387 16.50 -7.77 5.69
C ILE A 387 16.84 -7.99 7.17
N GLY A 388 17.92 -8.74 7.49
CA GLY A 388 18.39 -8.91 8.87
C GLY A 388 18.75 -7.58 9.55
N LYS A 389 19.36 -6.66 8.80
CA LYS A 389 19.64 -5.30 9.30
C LYS A 389 18.36 -4.52 9.59
N PHE A 390 17.35 -4.63 8.74
CA PHE A 390 16.04 -4.05 9.05
C PHE A 390 15.40 -4.68 10.29
N ALA A 391 15.45 -5.99 10.42
CA ALA A 391 14.87 -6.71 11.56
C ALA A 391 15.54 -6.33 12.90
N SER A 392 16.88 -6.20 12.92
CA SER A 392 17.64 -5.89 14.15
C SER A 392 17.68 -4.41 14.50
N ASP A 393 17.84 -3.55 13.48
CA ASP A 393 18.16 -2.14 13.71
C ASP A 393 16.98 -1.21 13.49
N VAL A 394 16.17 -1.46 12.47
CA VAL A 394 15.13 -0.51 12.02
C VAL A 394 13.76 -0.85 12.62
N TYR A 395 13.32 -2.10 12.47
CA TYR A 395 11.99 -2.54 12.86
C TYR A 395 11.67 -2.39 14.36
N PRO A 396 12.60 -2.57 15.31
CA PRO A 396 12.30 -2.34 16.73
C PRO A 396 11.82 -0.94 17.08
N GLY A 397 12.06 0.06 16.22
CA GLY A 397 11.53 1.42 16.38
C GLY A 397 10.26 1.70 15.56
N ALA A 398 9.67 0.69 14.94
CA ALA A 398 8.50 0.88 14.11
C ALA A 398 7.25 1.17 14.95
N ARG A 399 6.57 2.25 14.59
CA ARG A 399 5.24 2.60 15.06
C ARG A 399 4.26 2.38 13.92
N ALA A 400 3.07 1.86 14.22
CA ALA A 400 2.05 1.61 13.20
C ALA A 400 1.69 2.90 12.44
N GLU A 401 1.53 2.78 11.12
CA GLU A 401 1.00 3.86 10.28
C GLU A 401 -0.37 4.28 10.79
N PRO A 402 -0.65 5.60 10.93
CA PRO A 402 -1.94 6.08 11.39
C PRO A 402 -3.08 5.69 10.44
N ARG A 403 -4.20 5.34 11.05
CA ARG A 403 -5.46 5.13 10.37
C ARG A 403 -6.29 6.40 10.45
N VAL A 404 -6.36 7.14 9.34
CA VAL A 404 -6.98 8.47 9.30
C VAL A 404 -7.98 8.61 8.14
N PRO A 405 -9.00 9.49 8.26
CA PRO A 405 -9.85 9.87 7.14
C PRO A 405 -9.06 10.63 6.05
N PRO A 406 -9.55 10.60 4.79
CA PRO A 406 -8.92 11.32 3.69
C PRO A 406 -8.68 12.81 3.95
N GLU A 407 -9.58 13.47 4.66
CA GLU A 407 -9.49 14.87 5.02
C GLU A 407 -8.29 15.15 5.93
N VAL A 408 -8.05 14.29 6.92
CA VAL A 408 -6.90 14.40 7.83
C VAL A 408 -5.59 14.27 7.08
N TYR A 409 -5.43 13.21 6.27
CA TYR A 409 -4.18 13.07 5.54
C TYR A 409 -3.98 14.19 4.50
N LYS A 410 -5.07 14.70 3.91
CA LYS A 410 -4.98 15.82 2.97
C LYS A 410 -4.48 17.09 3.66
N ILE A 411 -5.03 17.44 4.82
CA ILE A 411 -4.60 18.63 5.59
C ILE A 411 -3.11 18.54 5.93
N ILE A 412 -2.64 17.37 6.39
CA ILE A 412 -1.23 17.13 6.73
C ILE A 412 -0.35 17.22 5.48
N SER A 413 -0.74 16.56 4.38
CA SER A 413 0.01 16.61 3.13
C SER A 413 0.08 18.03 2.56
N ASP A 414 -1.02 18.79 2.61
CA ASP A 414 -1.05 20.19 2.17
C ASP A 414 -0.08 21.04 3.01
N ALA A 415 -0.01 20.83 4.33
CA ALA A 415 0.93 21.54 5.20
C ALA A 415 2.40 21.20 4.85
N ILE A 416 2.69 19.92 4.58
CA ILE A 416 4.02 19.50 4.13
C ILE A 416 4.36 20.17 2.78
N GLN A 417 3.45 20.15 1.81
CA GLN A 417 3.65 20.77 0.50
C GLN A 417 3.88 22.28 0.57
N GLN A 418 3.07 22.99 1.38
CA GLN A 418 3.18 24.44 1.55
C GLN A 418 4.53 24.83 2.15
N THR A 419 5.05 24.07 3.10
CA THR A 419 6.37 24.33 3.69
C THR A 419 7.49 23.82 2.82
N GLN A 420 7.51 22.54 2.48
CA GLN A 420 8.62 21.88 1.76
C GLN A 420 8.87 22.51 0.39
N LEU A 421 7.83 22.69 -0.40
CA LEU A 421 7.95 23.18 -1.78
C LEU A 421 7.45 24.62 -1.95
N GLY A 422 6.44 25.03 -1.20
CA GLY A 422 5.87 26.38 -1.26
C GLY A 422 6.70 27.42 -0.55
N GLY A 423 7.59 27.03 0.37
CA GLY A 423 8.43 27.97 1.14
C GLY A 423 7.66 28.74 2.22
N ALA A 424 6.44 28.29 2.58
CA ALA A 424 5.64 28.90 3.65
C ALA A 424 6.34 28.77 5.01
N ASP A 425 6.03 29.68 5.92
CA ASP A 425 6.52 29.64 7.29
C ASP A 425 6.00 28.39 8.02
N PRO A 426 6.87 27.54 8.59
CA PRO A 426 6.46 26.30 9.23
C PRO A 426 5.53 26.48 10.43
N GLN A 427 5.71 27.56 11.25
CA GLN A 427 4.85 27.84 12.39
C GLN A 427 3.45 28.26 11.92
N ALA A 428 3.36 29.22 11.01
CA ALA A 428 2.08 29.67 10.48
C ALA A 428 1.32 28.52 9.80
N THR A 429 2.03 27.65 9.09
CA THR A 429 1.44 26.48 8.43
C THR A 429 0.95 25.45 9.44
N ALA A 430 1.73 25.14 10.49
CA ALA A 430 1.33 24.22 11.56
C ALA A 430 0.05 24.73 12.27
N THR A 431 0.01 26.04 12.60
CA THR A 431 -1.17 26.67 13.23
C THR A 431 -2.40 26.59 12.32
N SER A 432 -2.27 26.92 11.03
CA SER A 432 -3.38 26.86 10.07
C SER A 432 -3.88 25.41 9.87
N ALA A 433 -2.99 24.44 9.72
CA ALA A 433 -3.34 23.05 9.59
C ALA A 433 -4.02 22.51 10.86
N SER A 434 -3.54 22.90 12.04
CA SER A 434 -4.15 22.54 13.32
C SER A 434 -5.60 23.03 13.44
N GLN A 435 -5.89 24.26 13.03
CA GLN A 435 -7.25 24.81 13.00
C GLN A 435 -8.18 24.04 12.04
N GLN A 436 -7.66 23.62 10.86
CA GLN A 436 -8.41 22.81 9.92
C GLN A 436 -8.67 21.42 10.48
N LEU A 437 -7.68 20.80 11.13
CA LEU A 437 -7.84 19.51 11.82
C LEU A 437 -8.89 19.60 12.92
N ASP A 438 -8.85 20.62 13.79
CA ASP A 438 -9.84 20.82 14.86
C ASP A 438 -11.26 20.99 14.30
N SER A 439 -11.41 21.74 13.22
CA SER A 439 -12.69 21.92 12.55
C SER A 439 -13.24 20.60 12.01
N PHE A 440 -12.40 19.79 11.39
CA PHE A 440 -12.79 18.45 10.87
C PHE A 440 -13.09 17.49 12.02
N LEU A 441 -12.15 17.33 12.97
CA LEU A 441 -12.26 16.39 14.09
C LEU A 441 -13.50 16.68 14.97
N GLY A 442 -13.86 17.96 15.14
CA GLY A 442 -15.07 18.35 15.89
C GLY A 442 -16.38 17.90 15.26
N SER A 443 -16.40 17.59 13.95
CA SER A 443 -17.58 17.11 13.22
C SER A 443 -17.47 15.64 12.78
N TYR A 444 -16.34 15.00 13.01
CA TYR A 444 -16.10 13.63 12.57
C TYR A 444 -16.87 12.63 13.41
N SER A 445 -17.69 11.79 12.75
CA SER A 445 -18.53 10.77 13.37
C SER A 445 -18.25 9.34 12.84
N GLY A 446 -17.14 9.16 12.13
CA GLY A 446 -16.71 7.85 11.62
C GLY A 446 -16.04 6.97 12.68
N ALA A 447 -15.46 5.85 12.23
CA ALA A 447 -14.71 4.97 13.12
C ALA A 447 -13.49 5.68 13.74
N PRO A 448 -13.02 5.24 14.93
CA PRO A 448 -11.92 5.89 15.62
C PRO A 448 -10.66 6.06 14.75
N ILE A 449 -10.10 7.23 14.81
CA ILE A 449 -8.77 7.55 14.27
C ILE A 449 -7.71 6.93 15.21
N LEU A 450 -6.67 6.29 14.66
CA LEU A 450 -5.59 5.65 15.43
C LEU A 450 -4.23 6.11 14.93
#